data_3616aa855e18c59792cd31636fb2a3af
#
_entry.id   3616aa855e18c59792cd31636fb2a3af
#
_cell.length_a   1.000
_cell.length_b   1.000
_cell.length_c   1.000
_cell.angle_alpha   90.00
_cell.angle_beta   90.00
_cell.angle_gamma   90.00
#
_symmetry.space_group_name_H-M   'P 1'
#
loop_
_entity.id
_entity.type
_entity.pdbx_description
1 polymer ?
#
loop_
_entity_poly.entity_id
_entity_poly.type
_entity_poly.pdbx_seq_one_letter_code
_entity_poly.pdbx_strand_id
1 'polypeptide(L)'
;MPGAPKIYFNGCSQVENGHLALETDNWIEQSWPWLLAHHLNLSEYRNDAISLGSNNRILRTTIDAILEYHPDIVIIGLTDPSRIELPVANGDRCRINVHHCNTDNGSTSDQYQTNWFKKHHNNWLAFISTLQIVYQLKMLKQVHGFRLYLFNAVSDNYFESWEQLLPDSFNVAHDRQPWRSKEDQQLVQRLLDEIKNLNWLLPWDDNLYTTVTNKKWAADKFGHAALDSQSAVAELLLQGIDK
;
A
#
# COMPACT_ATOMS: atom_id res chain seq x y z
N MET A 1 31.82 11.78 -9.40
CA MET A 1 30.70 12.62 -8.96
C MET A 1 29.63 11.67 -8.44
N PRO A 2 28.96 11.93 -7.31
CA PRO A 2 27.80 11.13 -6.95
C PRO A 2 26.79 11.23 -8.11
N GLY A 3 26.18 10.10 -8.48
CA GLY A 3 25.13 10.06 -9.50
C GLY A 3 23.94 10.94 -9.11
N ALA A 4 23.06 11.25 -10.07
CA ALA A 4 21.82 11.94 -9.75
C ALA A 4 21.00 11.08 -8.75
N PRO A 5 20.34 11.68 -7.76
CA PRO A 5 19.55 10.92 -6.80
C PRO A 5 18.38 10.24 -7.49
N LYS A 6 18.09 9.01 -7.04
CA LYS A 6 17.09 8.10 -7.61
C LYS A 6 15.89 7.99 -6.71
N ILE A 7 14.69 8.03 -7.29
CA ILE A 7 13.45 7.83 -6.56
C ILE A 7 12.72 6.58 -7.04
N TYR A 8 12.16 5.86 -6.09
CA TYR A 8 11.38 4.65 -6.32
C TYR A 8 9.99 4.78 -5.71
N PHE A 9 8.98 4.42 -6.49
CA PHE A 9 7.59 4.36 -6.07
C PHE A 9 7.07 2.93 -6.13
N ASN A 10 6.24 2.58 -5.17
CA ASN A 10 5.51 1.32 -5.20
C ASN A 10 4.17 1.45 -4.47
N GLY A 11 3.22 0.59 -4.84
CA GLY A 11 1.87 0.62 -4.28
C GLY A 11 0.86 -0.14 -5.12
N CYS A 12 -0.37 0.32 -5.06
CA CYS A 12 -1.49 -0.19 -5.84
C CYS A 12 -1.88 0.77 -6.98
N SER A 13 -3.10 0.65 -7.51
CA SER A 13 -3.63 1.50 -8.57
C SER A 13 -3.57 3.00 -8.29
N GLN A 14 -3.65 3.41 -7.03
CA GLN A 14 -3.50 4.82 -6.62
C GLN A 14 -2.08 5.37 -6.87
N VAL A 15 -1.08 4.50 -6.93
CA VAL A 15 0.32 4.85 -7.22
C VAL A 15 0.68 4.55 -8.68
N GLU A 16 0.12 3.48 -9.25
CA GLU A 16 0.33 3.10 -10.65
C GLU A 16 -0.21 4.16 -11.60
N ASN A 17 -1.43 4.66 -11.33
CA ASN A 17 -2.19 5.59 -12.18
C ASN A 17 -2.45 5.09 -13.62
N GLY A 18 -2.42 3.79 -13.83
CA GLY A 18 -2.63 3.17 -15.15
C GLY A 18 -4.00 3.47 -15.79
N HIS A 19 -5.00 3.88 -14.98
CA HIS A 19 -6.31 4.34 -15.48
C HIS A 19 -6.20 5.59 -16.37
N LEU A 20 -5.19 6.45 -16.17
CA LEU A 20 -4.95 7.64 -16.99
C LEU A 20 -4.57 7.30 -18.43
N ALA A 21 -4.11 6.09 -18.71
CA ALA A 21 -3.86 5.63 -20.08
C ALA A 21 -5.12 5.61 -20.95
N LEU A 22 -6.31 5.64 -20.36
CA LEU A 22 -7.59 5.78 -21.05
C LEU A 22 -7.90 7.24 -21.40
N GLU A 23 -7.23 8.20 -20.77
CA GLU A 23 -7.47 9.63 -20.90
C GLU A 23 -6.43 10.31 -21.80
N THR A 24 -5.17 9.84 -21.79
CA THR A 24 -4.06 10.46 -22.52
C THR A 24 -2.95 9.48 -22.82
N ASP A 25 -2.31 9.63 -23.98
CA ASP A 25 -1.14 8.83 -24.38
C ASP A 25 0.10 9.10 -23.49
N ASN A 26 0.22 10.32 -22.94
CA ASN A 26 1.33 10.73 -22.09
C ASN A 26 1.01 10.60 -20.59
N TRP A 27 0.19 9.64 -20.23
CA TRP A 27 -0.31 9.47 -18.86
C TRP A 27 0.78 9.32 -17.80
N ILE A 28 1.92 8.72 -18.14
CA ILE A 28 3.05 8.54 -17.22
C ILE A 28 3.56 9.92 -16.76
N GLU A 29 3.81 10.82 -17.70
CA GLU A 29 4.34 12.16 -17.42
C GLU A 29 3.35 13.10 -16.74
N GLN A 30 2.08 12.71 -16.72
CA GLN A 30 1.00 13.44 -16.07
C GLN A 30 0.56 12.80 -14.76
N SER A 31 1.11 11.64 -14.41
CA SER A 31 0.83 10.96 -13.16
C SER A 31 1.54 11.64 -11.98
N TRP A 32 0.91 11.63 -10.80
CA TRP A 32 1.50 12.28 -9.62
C TRP A 32 2.88 11.74 -9.21
N PRO A 33 3.25 10.44 -9.39
CA PRO A 33 4.61 10.00 -9.07
C PRO A 33 5.66 10.67 -9.96
N TRP A 34 5.36 10.81 -11.26
CA TRP A 34 6.26 11.50 -12.18
C TRP A 34 6.34 13.00 -11.86
N LEU A 35 5.20 13.66 -11.63
CA LEU A 35 5.15 15.07 -11.26
C LEU A 35 5.92 15.32 -9.96
N LEU A 36 5.78 14.46 -8.96
CA LEU A 36 6.52 14.56 -7.70
C LEU A 36 8.02 14.41 -7.90
N ALA A 37 8.46 13.42 -8.70
CA ALA A 37 9.86 13.26 -9.04
C ALA A 37 10.43 14.51 -9.73
N HIS A 38 9.65 15.11 -10.64
CA HIS A 38 10.02 16.34 -11.35
C HIS A 38 10.09 17.55 -10.41
N HIS A 39 9.15 17.73 -9.49
CA HIS A 39 9.21 18.77 -8.45
C HIS A 39 10.46 18.66 -7.55
N LEU A 40 10.90 17.44 -7.30
CA LEU A 40 12.13 17.17 -6.55
C LEU A 40 13.41 17.31 -7.40
N ASN A 41 13.30 17.70 -8.67
CA ASN A 41 14.41 17.77 -9.63
C ASN A 41 15.18 16.44 -9.79
N LEU A 42 14.47 15.31 -9.74
CA LEU A 42 15.05 13.99 -9.88
C LEU A 42 14.90 13.52 -11.34
N SER A 43 16.03 13.15 -11.95
CA SER A 43 16.06 12.71 -13.36
C SER A 43 15.82 11.20 -13.52
N GLU A 44 16.02 10.43 -12.46
CA GLU A 44 15.82 8.99 -12.48
C GLU A 44 14.71 8.60 -11.52
N TYR A 45 13.63 8.00 -12.07
CA TYR A 45 12.56 7.44 -11.26
C TYR A 45 12.13 6.06 -11.76
N ARG A 46 11.69 5.21 -10.86
CA ARG A 46 11.11 3.90 -11.15
C ARG A 46 9.81 3.75 -10.37
N ASN A 47 8.76 3.27 -11.03
CA ASN A 47 7.47 2.98 -10.42
C ASN A 47 7.07 1.52 -10.70
N ASP A 48 7.08 0.68 -9.67
CA ASP A 48 6.71 -0.73 -9.74
C ASP A 48 5.30 -0.99 -9.17
N ALA A 49 4.52 0.07 -8.94
CA ALA A 49 3.14 -0.07 -8.50
C ALA A 49 2.28 -0.75 -9.58
N ILE A 50 1.31 -1.54 -9.15
CA ILE A 50 0.33 -2.14 -10.05
C ILE A 50 -1.05 -2.18 -9.42
N SER A 51 -2.07 -2.09 -10.26
CA SER A 51 -3.46 -2.27 -9.87
C SER A 51 -3.67 -3.58 -9.12
N LEU A 52 -4.44 -3.51 -8.02
CA LEU A 52 -4.71 -4.62 -7.11
C LEU A 52 -3.45 -5.20 -6.41
N GLY A 53 -2.33 -4.49 -6.43
CA GLY A 53 -1.13 -4.91 -5.71
C GLY A 53 -1.42 -5.10 -4.21
N SER A 54 -0.88 -6.16 -3.60
CA SER A 54 -0.95 -6.42 -2.16
C SER A 54 0.26 -5.84 -1.44
N ASN A 55 0.16 -5.62 -0.11
CA ASN A 55 1.29 -5.16 0.69
C ASN A 55 2.48 -6.15 0.64
N ASN A 56 2.22 -7.45 0.56
CA ASN A 56 3.27 -8.47 0.38
C ASN A 56 4.01 -8.32 -0.97
N ARG A 57 3.28 -8.04 -2.05
CA ARG A 57 3.91 -7.76 -3.34
C ARG A 57 4.75 -6.49 -3.27
N ILE A 58 4.19 -5.43 -2.68
CA ILE A 58 4.88 -4.14 -2.50
C ILE A 58 6.21 -4.36 -1.80
N LEU A 59 6.23 -5.09 -0.68
CA LEU A 59 7.48 -5.40 0.03
C LEU A 59 8.47 -6.15 -0.88
N ARG A 60 8.04 -7.24 -1.52
CA ARG A 60 8.90 -8.09 -2.35
C ARG A 60 9.55 -7.32 -3.49
N THR A 61 8.75 -6.56 -4.27
CA THR A 61 9.30 -5.78 -5.39
C THR A 61 10.10 -4.57 -4.93
N THR A 62 9.83 -4.04 -3.72
CA THR A 62 10.67 -3.00 -3.11
C THR A 62 12.04 -3.56 -2.71
N ILE A 63 12.11 -4.78 -2.19
CA ILE A 63 13.39 -5.45 -1.90
C ILE A 63 14.21 -5.58 -3.20
N ASP A 64 13.59 -6.09 -4.27
CA ASP A 64 14.26 -6.24 -5.57
C ASP A 64 14.78 -4.87 -6.08
N ALA A 65 13.96 -3.82 -6.00
CA ALA A 65 14.37 -2.48 -6.40
C ALA A 65 15.51 -1.92 -5.54
N ILE A 66 15.51 -2.15 -4.23
CA ILE A 66 16.61 -1.72 -3.35
C ILE A 66 17.93 -2.38 -3.77
N LEU A 67 17.89 -3.67 -4.10
CA LEU A 67 19.08 -4.45 -4.46
C LEU A 67 19.61 -4.16 -5.88
N GLU A 68 18.72 -3.81 -6.83
CA GLU A 68 19.07 -3.63 -8.24
C GLU A 68 19.21 -2.15 -8.64
N TYR A 69 18.25 -1.33 -8.20
CA TYR A 69 18.15 0.07 -8.61
C TYR A 69 18.86 1.03 -7.64
N HIS A 70 19.03 0.62 -6.36
CA HIS A 70 19.67 1.41 -5.31
C HIS A 70 19.07 2.83 -5.18
N PRO A 71 17.79 2.97 -4.82
CA PRO A 71 17.14 4.27 -4.71
C PRO A 71 17.63 5.05 -3.50
N ASP A 72 17.72 6.39 -3.63
CA ASP A 72 17.97 7.32 -2.52
C ASP A 72 16.69 7.65 -1.75
N ILE A 73 15.56 7.60 -2.46
CA ILE A 73 14.23 7.89 -1.93
C ILE A 73 13.29 6.74 -2.31
N VAL A 74 12.57 6.23 -1.33
CA VAL A 74 11.56 5.18 -1.50
C VAL A 74 10.22 5.70 -0.98
N ILE A 75 9.20 5.74 -1.84
CA ILE A 75 7.84 6.17 -1.51
C ILE A 75 6.89 4.99 -1.70
N ILE A 76 6.23 4.59 -0.62
CA ILE A 76 5.35 3.43 -0.60
C ILE A 76 3.93 3.84 -0.26
N GLY A 77 2.99 3.58 -1.18
CA GLY A 77 1.57 3.63 -0.92
C GLY A 77 1.05 2.28 -0.47
N LEU A 78 0.81 2.12 0.85
CA LEU A 78 0.24 0.89 1.39
C LEU A 78 -1.19 0.72 0.88
N THR A 79 -1.50 -0.50 0.50
CA THR A 79 -2.83 -0.87 0.02
C THR A 79 -3.68 -1.47 1.14
N ASP A 80 -4.94 -1.81 0.83
CA ASP A 80 -5.82 -2.48 1.76
C ASP A 80 -5.20 -3.81 2.28
N PRO A 81 -5.16 -4.03 3.59
CA PRO A 81 -4.57 -5.23 4.20
C PRO A 81 -5.19 -6.54 3.73
N SER A 82 -6.44 -6.50 3.27
CA SER A 82 -7.15 -7.68 2.78
C SER A 82 -6.70 -8.14 1.39
N ARG A 83 -5.91 -7.33 0.67
CA ARG A 83 -5.36 -7.72 -0.64
C ARG A 83 -4.21 -8.68 -0.45
N ILE A 84 -4.30 -9.82 -1.13
CA ILE A 84 -3.31 -10.90 -1.05
C ILE A 84 -2.91 -11.39 -2.43
N GLU A 85 -1.69 -11.90 -2.53
CA GLU A 85 -1.24 -12.68 -3.69
C GLU A 85 -1.14 -14.14 -3.31
N LEU A 86 -1.73 -15.01 -4.12
CA LEU A 86 -1.56 -16.46 -3.99
C LEU A 86 -0.72 -16.98 -5.15
N PRO A 87 0.25 -17.88 -4.90
CA PRO A 87 0.92 -18.60 -5.96
C PRO A 87 -0.08 -19.52 -6.66
N VAL A 88 0.01 -19.61 -7.98
CA VAL A 88 -0.76 -20.57 -8.79
C VAL A 88 0.19 -21.57 -9.44
N ALA A 89 -0.35 -22.73 -9.86
CA ALA A 89 0.45 -23.89 -10.25
C ALA A 89 1.40 -23.66 -11.45
N ASN A 90 1.12 -22.68 -12.31
CA ASN A 90 1.96 -22.32 -13.45
C ASN A 90 3.11 -21.33 -13.10
N GLY A 91 3.30 -21.02 -11.81
CA GLY A 91 4.30 -20.05 -11.35
C GLY A 91 3.83 -18.60 -11.36
N ASP A 92 2.67 -18.30 -11.93
CA ASP A 92 2.05 -16.98 -11.83
C ASP A 92 1.51 -16.72 -10.43
N ARG A 93 1.08 -15.49 -10.18
CA ARG A 93 0.47 -15.09 -8.91
C ARG A 93 -0.95 -14.58 -9.18
N CYS A 94 -1.91 -15.19 -8.52
CA CYS A 94 -3.28 -14.72 -8.51
C CYS A 94 -3.41 -13.60 -7.45
N ARG A 95 -3.96 -12.45 -7.86
CA ARG A 95 -4.26 -11.34 -6.96
C ARG A 95 -5.71 -11.48 -6.50
N ILE A 96 -5.90 -11.50 -5.18
CA ILE A 96 -7.22 -11.54 -4.57
C ILE A 96 -7.52 -10.19 -3.95
N ASN A 97 -8.67 -9.63 -4.29
CA ASN A 97 -9.21 -8.43 -3.69
C ASN A 97 -10.60 -8.72 -3.11
N VAL A 98 -10.85 -8.26 -1.90
CA VAL A 98 -12.14 -8.40 -1.20
C VAL A 98 -13.33 -7.94 -2.04
N HIS A 99 -13.16 -6.83 -2.76
CA HIS A 99 -14.24 -6.26 -3.59
C HIS A 99 -14.66 -7.18 -4.73
N HIS A 100 -13.78 -8.04 -5.23
CA HIS A 100 -14.09 -9.02 -6.27
C HIS A 100 -14.72 -10.30 -5.69
N CYS A 101 -14.53 -10.55 -4.39
CA CYS A 101 -15.08 -11.73 -3.72
C CYS A 101 -16.56 -11.61 -3.34
N ASN A 102 -17.15 -10.41 -3.44
CA ASN A 102 -18.55 -10.15 -3.05
C ASN A 102 -19.53 -10.11 -4.23
N THR A 103 -19.09 -10.37 -5.46
CA THR A 103 -19.98 -10.40 -6.63
C THR A 103 -20.48 -11.82 -6.87
N ASP A 104 -21.78 -12.05 -6.78
CA ASP A 104 -22.42 -13.36 -6.96
C ASP A 104 -22.40 -13.88 -8.42
N ASN A 105 -21.81 -13.13 -9.36
CA ASN A 105 -21.81 -13.41 -10.80
C ASN A 105 -20.43 -13.79 -11.36
N GLY A 106 -19.50 -14.26 -10.54
CA GLY A 106 -18.12 -14.51 -10.93
C GLY A 106 -17.91 -15.82 -11.73
N SER A 107 -16.86 -15.81 -12.54
CA SER A 107 -16.33 -17.00 -13.21
C SER A 107 -15.89 -18.08 -12.18
N THR A 108 -15.60 -19.29 -12.61
CA THR A 108 -15.11 -20.37 -11.71
C THR A 108 -13.85 -20.01 -10.94
N SER A 109 -13.01 -19.13 -11.50
CA SER A 109 -11.84 -18.59 -10.79
C SER A 109 -12.24 -17.65 -9.66
N ASP A 110 -13.30 -16.88 -9.83
CA ASP A 110 -13.80 -15.93 -8.82
C ASP A 110 -14.48 -16.69 -7.66
N GLN A 111 -15.14 -17.82 -7.93
CA GLN A 111 -15.66 -18.69 -6.87
C GLN A 111 -14.55 -19.29 -6.01
N TYR A 112 -13.44 -19.72 -6.61
CA TYR A 112 -12.30 -20.22 -5.87
C TYR A 112 -11.72 -19.13 -4.96
N GLN A 113 -11.50 -17.93 -5.48
CA GLN A 113 -10.99 -16.78 -4.75
C GLN A 113 -11.94 -16.39 -3.61
N THR A 114 -13.24 -16.30 -3.89
CA THR A 114 -14.28 -16.00 -2.90
C THR A 114 -14.32 -17.03 -1.78
N ASN A 115 -14.27 -18.32 -2.12
CA ASN A 115 -14.30 -19.41 -1.15
C ASN A 115 -13.03 -19.43 -0.31
N TRP A 116 -11.86 -19.20 -0.94
CA TRP A 116 -10.60 -19.11 -0.22
C TRP A 116 -10.64 -17.95 0.76
N PHE A 117 -11.06 -16.76 0.30
CA PHE A 117 -11.15 -15.57 1.12
C PHE A 117 -12.09 -15.78 2.31
N LYS A 118 -13.35 -16.19 2.07
CA LYS A 118 -14.33 -16.46 3.14
C LYS A 118 -13.81 -17.44 4.19
N LYS A 119 -12.99 -18.41 3.77
CA LYS A 119 -12.48 -19.46 4.64
C LYS A 119 -11.20 -19.11 5.39
N HIS A 120 -10.35 -18.27 4.80
CA HIS A 120 -8.98 -18.06 5.28
C HIS A 120 -8.65 -16.59 5.60
N HIS A 121 -9.45 -15.62 5.14
CA HIS A 121 -9.19 -14.23 5.46
C HIS A 121 -9.52 -13.95 6.93
N ASN A 122 -8.63 -13.17 7.56
CA ASN A 122 -8.79 -12.71 8.91
C ASN A 122 -8.18 -11.31 9.00
N ASN A 123 -8.99 -10.31 9.38
CA ASN A 123 -8.55 -8.92 9.46
C ASN A 123 -7.37 -8.73 10.43
N TRP A 124 -7.35 -9.47 11.52
CA TRP A 124 -6.23 -9.43 12.46
C TRP A 124 -4.92 -9.91 11.84
N LEU A 125 -4.95 -11.05 11.13
CA LEU A 125 -3.76 -11.55 10.42
C LEU A 125 -3.32 -10.60 9.30
N ALA A 126 -4.26 -10.01 8.58
CA ALA A 126 -3.99 -9.01 7.54
C ALA A 126 -3.33 -7.76 8.13
N PHE A 127 -3.83 -7.28 9.27
CA PHE A 127 -3.25 -6.18 10.04
C PHE A 127 -1.83 -6.51 10.51
N ILE A 128 -1.62 -7.65 11.19
CA ILE A 128 -0.29 -8.07 11.65
C ILE A 128 0.69 -8.20 10.48
N SER A 129 0.25 -8.76 9.35
CA SER A 129 1.07 -8.84 8.14
C SER A 129 1.49 -7.46 7.65
N THR A 130 0.59 -6.49 7.66
CA THR A 130 0.90 -5.10 7.27
C THR A 130 1.88 -4.45 8.24
N LEU A 131 1.71 -4.62 9.55
CA LEU A 131 2.69 -4.15 10.54
C LEU A 131 4.08 -4.72 10.30
N GLN A 132 4.16 -6.03 10.05
CA GLN A 132 5.43 -6.71 9.77
C GLN A 132 6.09 -6.16 8.50
N ILE A 133 5.30 -5.89 7.45
CA ILE A 133 5.79 -5.31 6.19
C ILE A 133 6.36 -3.92 6.44
N VAL A 134 5.64 -3.05 7.15
CA VAL A 134 6.13 -1.69 7.46
C VAL A 134 7.39 -1.74 8.31
N TYR A 135 7.44 -2.65 9.29
CA TYR A 135 8.63 -2.84 10.11
C TYR A 135 9.83 -3.34 9.28
N GLN A 136 9.61 -4.27 8.35
CA GLN A 136 10.66 -4.75 7.43
C GLN A 136 11.16 -3.61 6.52
N LEU A 137 10.29 -2.76 5.97
CA LEU A 137 10.69 -1.57 5.22
C LEU A 137 11.54 -0.61 6.06
N LYS A 138 11.20 -0.43 7.34
CA LYS A 138 12.02 0.34 8.29
C LYS A 138 13.41 -0.27 8.45
N MET A 139 13.51 -1.58 8.62
CA MET A 139 14.81 -2.25 8.75
C MET A 139 15.65 -2.14 7.47
N LEU A 140 15.02 -2.28 6.29
CA LEU A 140 15.70 -2.08 5.00
C LEU A 140 16.23 -0.66 4.86
N LYS A 141 15.45 0.36 5.27
CA LYS A 141 15.91 1.76 5.33
C LYS A 141 17.18 1.90 6.17
N GLN A 142 17.23 1.26 7.35
CA GLN A 142 18.38 1.35 8.24
C GLN A 142 19.64 0.69 7.64
N VAL A 143 19.46 -0.45 6.95
CA VAL A 143 20.58 -1.21 6.34
C VAL A 143 21.11 -0.52 5.08
N HIS A 144 20.22 -0.01 4.23
CA HIS A 144 20.59 0.51 2.89
C HIS A 144 20.68 2.05 2.83
N GLY A 145 20.25 2.77 3.86
CA GLY A 145 20.47 4.21 4.00
C GLY A 145 19.57 5.12 3.16
N PHE A 146 18.54 4.60 2.49
CA PHE A 146 17.60 5.42 1.72
C PHE A 146 16.62 6.18 2.63
N ARG A 147 16.02 7.24 2.11
CA ARG A 147 14.89 7.93 2.75
C ARG A 147 13.60 7.20 2.44
N LEU A 148 12.89 6.75 3.47
CA LEU A 148 11.60 6.04 3.34
C LEU A 148 10.46 7.00 3.69
N TYR A 149 9.48 7.09 2.80
CA TYR A 149 8.22 7.78 3.00
C TYR A 149 7.05 6.83 2.76
N LEU A 150 6.04 6.92 3.62
CA LEU A 150 4.88 6.05 3.60
C LEU A 150 3.60 6.87 3.51
N PHE A 151 2.57 6.30 2.94
CA PHE A 151 1.19 6.76 3.07
C PHE A 151 0.23 5.59 2.86
N ASN A 152 -0.97 5.70 3.38
CA ASN A 152 -2.04 4.75 3.09
C ASN A 152 -2.70 5.16 1.77
N ALA A 153 -2.75 4.26 0.79
CA ALA A 153 -3.29 4.57 -0.53
C ALA A 153 -4.82 4.43 -0.59
N VAL A 154 -5.40 3.44 0.07
CA VAL A 154 -6.83 3.09 -0.03
C VAL A 154 -7.55 2.88 1.30
N SER A 155 -6.83 2.56 2.38
CA SER A 155 -7.41 2.38 3.72
C SER A 155 -6.41 2.84 4.79
N ASP A 156 -6.87 3.09 5.99
CA ASP A 156 -6.06 3.46 7.16
C ASP A 156 -5.21 2.31 7.72
N ASN A 157 -5.33 1.11 7.14
CA ASN A 157 -4.64 -0.10 7.56
C ASN A 157 -4.88 -0.47 9.04
N TYR A 158 -5.92 0.07 9.67
CA TYR A 158 -6.31 -0.15 11.07
C TYR A 158 -5.29 0.30 12.11
N PHE A 159 -4.35 1.16 11.80
CA PHE A 159 -3.29 1.54 12.72
C PHE A 159 -3.79 2.22 14.00
N GLU A 160 -4.80 3.09 13.88
CA GLU A 160 -5.44 3.72 15.06
C GLU A 160 -6.61 2.90 15.62
N SER A 161 -7.19 2.02 14.81
CA SER A 161 -8.39 1.24 15.16
C SER A 161 -8.12 -0.24 15.40
N TRP A 162 -6.84 -0.64 15.56
CA TRP A 162 -6.45 -2.06 15.64
C TRP A 162 -7.12 -2.82 16.79
N GLU A 163 -7.47 -2.14 17.89
CA GLU A 163 -8.17 -2.75 19.01
C GLU A 163 -9.56 -3.26 18.61
N GLN A 164 -10.18 -2.63 17.59
CA GLN A 164 -11.46 -3.08 17.03
C GLN A 164 -11.35 -4.40 16.27
N LEU A 165 -10.14 -4.80 15.91
CA LEU A 165 -9.86 -6.10 15.29
C LEU A 165 -9.74 -7.22 16.35
N LEU A 166 -9.64 -6.85 17.63
CA LEU A 166 -9.67 -7.80 18.73
C LEU A 166 -11.11 -8.33 18.84
N PRO A 167 -11.29 -9.60 18.96
CA PRO A 167 -12.49 -10.28 18.57
C PRO A 167 -13.57 -10.38 19.64
N ASP A 168 -14.24 -9.34 20.01
CA ASP A 168 -15.63 -9.51 20.48
C ASP A 168 -16.58 -9.92 19.34
N SER A 169 -16.10 -9.83 18.09
CA SER A 169 -16.87 -10.12 16.87
C SER A 169 -16.59 -11.47 16.22
N PHE A 170 -15.60 -12.22 16.66
CA PHE A 170 -15.32 -13.55 16.11
C PHE A 170 -15.97 -14.65 16.96
N ASN A 171 -17.24 -14.93 16.69
CA ASN A 171 -17.91 -16.18 17.05
C ASN A 171 -17.29 -17.36 16.25
N VAL A 172 -16.03 -17.65 16.42
CA VAL A 172 -15.43 -18.89 15.96
C VAL A 172 -15.37 -19.83 17.17
N ALA A 173 -16.20 -20.84 17.14
CA ALA A 173 -16.33 -21.90 18.14
C ALA A 173 -15.06 -22.78 18.29
N HIS A 174 -13.89 -22.21 18.30
CA HIS A 174 -12.65 -22.92 18.53
C HIS A 174 -11.86 -22.27 19.66
N ASP A 175 -11.89 -22.92 20.80
CA ASP A 175 -11.24 -22.61 22.10
C ASP A 175 -9.70 -22.48 22.07
N ARG A 176 -9.10 -22.33 20.89
CA ARG A 176 -7.65 -22.19 20.74
C ARG A 176 -7.30 -20.99 19.86
N GLN A 177 -7.33 -19.82 20.46
CA GLN A 177 -6.79 -18.62 19.81
C GLN A 177 -5.53 -18.15 20.55
N PRO A 178 -4.34 -18.57 20.08
CA PRO A 178 -3.08 -18.23 20.72
C PRO A 178 -2.68 -16.73 20.60
N TRP A 179 -3.32 -15.98 19.71
CA TRP A 179 -2.97 -14.58 19.40
C TRP A 179 -3.63 -13.51 20.28
N ARG A 180 -4.21 -13.90 21.41
CA ARG A 180 -4.88 -12.99 22.33
C ARG A 180 -4.11 -12.82 23.60
N SER A 181 -2.87 -13.26 23.64
CA SER A 181 -2.09 -13.08 24.82
C SER A 181 -1.84 -11.60 25.08
N LYS A 182 -1.69 -11.23 26.32
CA LYS A 182 -1.31 -9.89 26.70
C LYS A 182 0.04 -9.51 26.07
N GLU A 183 0.89 -10.49 25.86
CA GLU A 183 2.19 -10.38 25.20
C GLU A 183 2.06 -10.00 23.74
N ASP A 184 1.09 -10.58 22.99
CA ASP A 184 0.84 -10.24 21.59
C ASP A 184 0.35 -8.79 21.43
N GLN A 185 -0.56 -8.36 22.30
CA GLN A 185 -1.03 -6.98 22.34
C GLN A 185 0.11 -6.00 22.64
N GLN A 186 0.98 -6.34 23.58
CA GLN A 186 2.17 -5.54 23.87
C GLN A 186 3.18 -5.51 22.72
N LEU A 187 3.31 -6.61 21.97
CA LEU A 187 4.15 -6.65 20.78
C LEU A 187 3.59 -5.73 19.70
N VAL A 188 2.28 -5.82 19.41
CA VAL A 188 1.60 -4.95 18.46
C VAL A 188 1.79 -3.48 18.83
N GLN A 189 1.54 -3.12 20.10
CA GLN A 189 1.73 -1.73 20.53
C GLN A 189 3.17 -1.25 20.32
N ARG A 190 4.16 -2.06 20.64
CA ARG A 190 5.58 -1.72 20.39
C ARG A 190 5.88 -1.55 18.91
N LEU A 191 5.33 -2.41 18.04
CA LEU A 191 5.51 -2.26 16.58
C LEU A 191 4.85 -0.98 16.07
N LEU A 192 3.65 -0.64 16.56
CA LEU A 192 2.96 0.60 16.22
C LEU A 192 3.78 1.82 16.64
N ASP A 193 4.29 1.84 17.87
CA ASP A 193 5.14 2.93 18.38
C ASP A 193 6.40 3.12 17.50
N GLU A 194 6.97 2.03 17.01
CA GLU A 194 8.13 2.04 16.14
C GLU A 194 7.83 2.56 14.73
N ILE A 195 6.67 2.23 14.16
CA ILE A 195 6.31 2.66 12.79
C ILE A 195 5.66 4.03 12.76
N LYS A 196 5.02 4.48 13.84
CA LYS A 196 4.40 5.80 13.95
C LYS A 196 5.41 6.94 13.74
N ASN A 197 6.66 6.71 14.12
CA ASN A 197 7.77 7.66 13.97
C ASN A 197 8.43 7.63 12.58
N LEU A 198 7.91 6.88 11.63
CA LEU A 198 8.37 6.94 10.24
C LEU A 198 7.85 8.19 9.55
N ASN A 199 8.43 8.52 8.40
CA ASN A 199 7.98 9.67 7.61
C ASN A 199 6.68 9.31 6.87
N TRP A 200 5.56 9.68 7.42
CA TRP A 200 4.25 9.56 6.78
C TRP A 200 3.94 10.81 5.97
N LEU A 201 3.66 10.66 4.68
CA LEU A 201 3.32 11.77 3.77
C LEU A 201 1.89 12.30 4.01
N LEU A 202 1.02 11.45 4.48
CA LEU A 202 -0.30 11.77 5.02
C LEU A 202 -0.35 11.34 6.49
N PRO A 203 -1.28 11.85 7.30
CA PRO A 203 -1.54 11.27 8.62
C PRO A 203 -1.70 9.75 8.51
N TRP A 204 -1.10 9.01 9.42
CA TRP A 204 -1.05 7.55 9.31
C TRP A 204 -2.42 6.87 9.49
N ASP A 205 -3.38 7.60 10.02
CA ASP A 205 -4.80 7.26 10.19
C ASP A 205 -5.70 7.77 9.05
N ASP A 206 -5.11 8.45 8.05
CA ASP A 206 -5.80 8.91 6.83
C ASP A 206 -5.29 8.13 5.61
N ASN A 207 -5.96 8.28 4.49
CA ASN A 207 -5.56 7.65 3.24
C ASN A 207 -5.82 8.55 2.02
N LEU A 208 -5.09 8.29 0.93
CA LEU A 208 -5.16 9.11 -0.27
C LEU A 208 -6.56 9.08 -0.91
N TYR A 209 -7.22 7.93 -0.92
CA TYR A 209 -8.57 7.77 -1.47
C TYR A 209 -9.57 8.71 -0.76
N THR A 210 -9.59 8.68 0.58
CA THR A 210 -10.45 9.54 1.39
C THR A 210 -10.08 11.01 1.22
N THR A 211 -8.78 11.33 1.15
CA THR A 211 -8.30 12.69 0.95
C THR A 211 -8.76 13.27 -0.39
N VAL A 212 -8.64 12.51 -1.50
CA VAL A 212 -9.13 12.92 -2.83
C VAL A 212 -10.64 13.20 -2.79
N THR A 213 -11.40 12.30 -2.17
CA THR A 213 -12.85 12.42 -2.04
C THR A 213 -13.26 13.63 -1.19
N ASN A 214 -12.66 13.80 -0.02
CA ASN A 214 -12.98 14.89 0.91
C ASN A 214 -12.63 16.27 0.34
N LYS A 215 -11.51 16.36 -0.40
CA LYS A 215 -11.11 17.59 -1.10
C LYS A 215 -11.95 17.87 -2.35
N LYS A 216 -12.85 16.95 -2.71
CA LYS A 216 -13.67 17.02 -3.93
C LYS A 216 -12.83 17.19 -5.20
N TRP A 217 -11.65 16.64 -5.22
CA TRP A 217 -10.84 16.58 -6.43
C TRP A 217 -11.50 15.65 -7.44
N ALA A 218 -11.33 15.95 -8.73
CA ALA A 218 -11.83 15.08 -9.77
C ALA A 218 -11.24 13.66 -9.61
N ALA A 219 -12.13 12.68 -9.64
CA ALA A 219 -11.76 11.26 -9.48
C ALA A 219 -12.61 10.40 -10.42
N ASP A 220 -12.06 9.24 -10.79
CA ASP A 220 -12.84 8.23 -11.50
C ASP A 220 -13.86 7.54 -10.56
N LYS A 221 -14.67 6.64 -11.13
CA LYS A 221 -15.68 5.89 -10.35
C LYS A 221 -15.10 4.97 -9.26
N PHE A 222 -13.80 4.76 -9.24
CA PHE A 222 -13.08 3.96 -8.24
C PHE A 222 -12.31 4.82 -7.25
N GLY A 223 -12.45 6.17 -7.34
CA GLY A 223 -11.80 7.12 -6.45
C GLY A 223 -10.31 7.34 -6.73
N HIS A 224 -9.82 6.96 -7.91
CA HIS A 224 -8.49 7.38 -8.35
C HIS A 224 -8.56 8.84 -8.79
N ALA A 225 -7.54 9.62 -8.42
CA ALA A 225 -7.44 11.00 -8.87
C ALA A 225 -7.41 11.07 -10.40
N ALA A 226 -8.38 11.79 -10.99
CA ALA A 226 -8.42 12.03 -12.43
C ALA A 226 -7.24 12.91 -12.86
N LEU A 227 -7.01 13.03 -14.16
CA LEU A 227 -5.90 13.75 -14.76
C LEU A 227 -5.72 15.16 -14.16
N ASP A 228 -6.80 15.91 -14.05
CA ASP A 228 -6.81 17.28 -13.53
C ASP A 228 -6.41 17.40 -12.04
N SER A 229 -6.44 16.29 -11.32
CA SER A 229 -6.13 16.24 -9.88
C SER A 229 -4.73 15.72 -9.58
N GLN A 230 -4.00 15.22 -10.57
CA GLN A 230 -2.68 14.59 -10.35
C GLN A 230 -1.64 15.59 -9.79
N SER A 231 -1.64 16.84 -10.26
CA SER A 231 -0.75 17.88 -9.74
C SER A 231 -1.06 18.19 -8.27
N ALA A 232 -2.33 18.27 -7.90
CA ALA A 232 -2.74 18.52 -6.52
C ALA A 232 -2.33 17.37 -5.57
N VAL A 233 -2.37 16.12 -6.04
CA VAL A 233 -1.84 14.96 -5.29
C VAL A 233 -0.33 15.08 -5.13
N ALA A 234 0.41 15.39 -6.20
CA ALA A 234 1.86 15.56 -6.14
C ALA A 234 2.25 16.65 -5.14
N GLU A 235 1.59 17.82 -5.18
CA GLU A 235 1.83 18.95 -4.27
C GLU A 235 1.52 18.59 -2.81
N LEU A 236 0.42 17.86 -2.57
CA LEU A 236 0.06 17.39 -1.23
C LEU A 236 1.16 16.50 -0.64
N LEU A 237 1.63 15.52 -1.42
CA LEU A 237 2.65 14.58 -0.96
C LEU A 237 4.02 15.23 -0.83
N LEU A 238 4.33 16.21 -1.68
CA LEU A 238 5.57 17.01 -1.59
C LEU A 238 5.67 17.73 -0.23
N GLN A 239 4.57 18.31 0.28
CA GLN A 239 4.54 18.96 1.59
C GLN A 239 4.91 18.02 2.75
N GLY A 240 4.74 16.71 2.59
CA GLY A 240 5.18 15.70 3.54
C GLY A 240 6.67 15.34 3.45
N ILE A 241 7.30 15.58 2.29
CA ILE A 241 8.72 15.28 2.08
C ILE A 241 9.62 16.37 2.68
N ASP A 242 9.17 17.60 2.68
CA ASP A 242 9.94 18.77 3.16
C ASP A 242 9.88 18.96 4.69
N LYS A 243 9.14 18.10 5.40
CA LYS A 243 9.03 18.11 6.87
C LYS A 243 10.02 17.14 7.51
#